data_694018ab60a241b2ac1f3a7b3d4fd7cd
#
_entry.id   694018ab60a241b2ac1f3a7b3d4fd7cd
#
_cell.length_a   1.000
_cell.length_b   1.000
_cell.length_c   1.000
_cell.angle_alpha   90.00
_cell.angle_beta   90.00
_cell.angle_gamma   90.00
#
_symmetry.space_group_name_H-M   'P 1'
#
loop_
_entity.id
_entity.type
_entity.pdbx_description
1 polymer ?
#
loop_
_entity_poly.entity_id
_entity_poly.type
_entity_poly.pdbx_seq_one_letter_code
_entity_poly.pdbx_strand_id
1 'polypeptide(L)'
;DDLKVLIMDEPTSSLSQQEVKVLFKIMRELTAAGISIVYISHRLEEIMEIGDHVTILRDGKYVADADVKDIDVPWIVHQMTGGAKSYPKRDREVDWSKVENVLEVKDLCLPKAGGGYLVDHLNFELKKGEVLGIYGLMGAGRSEVFECLMGLHPEHTGQIIMEGTELHIKSISQQIDSGFALIPEDRQMQGLVQTLDIEKNCALSALKRYKKGPFLDSKKEAEKVDQEIKDIQIKVADKKLPILSLSGGNQQKVVIGKGILTEPKILLMDEPSRGIDIGAKTEVFDIINKYAEEGLSIIVISSELQEIVSIADRVIVLSNGIKTGEFFGNEIQQDTLVLASYKGHHIEEKES
;
A
#
# COMPACT_ATOMS: atom_id res chain seq x y z
N ASP A 1 -14.48 40.66 -8.83
CA ASP A 1 -13.01 40.46 -8.88
C ASP A 1 -12.71 39.53 -10.04
N ASP A 2 -11.89 40.00 -10.99
CA ASP A 2 -11.54 39.20 -12.18
C ASP A 2 -10.49 38.13 -11.79
N LEU A 3 -10.96 36.91 -11.52
CA LEU A 3 -10.09 35.77 -11.34
C LEU A 3 -9.36 35.50 -12.67
N LYS A 4 -8.04 35.51 -12.65
CA LYS A 4 -7.19 35.23 -13.83
C LYS A 4 -6.44 33.90 -13.72
N VAL A 5 -6.06 33.52 -12.51
CA VAL A 5 -5.31 32.29 -12.24
C VAL A 5 -5.93 31.55 -11.06
N LEU A 6 -6.18 30.27 -11.23
CA LEU A 6 -6.66 29.36 -10.19
C LEU A 6 -5.57 28.30 -9.92
N ILE A 7 -5.19 28.14 -8.67
CA ILE A 7 -4.23 27.09 -8.27
C ILE A 7 -5.02 25.99 -7.52
N MET A 8 -4.87 24.76 -7.97
CA MET A 8 -5.48 23.58 -7.38
C MET A 8 -4.39 22.59 -6.97
N ASP A 9 -4.28 22.32 -5.68
CA ASP A 9 -3.30 21.38 -5.12
C ASP A 9 -4.01 20.09 -4.71
N GLU A 10 -3.75 19.00 -5.44
CA GLU A 10 -4.33 17.66 -5.28
C GLU A 10 -5.87 17.65 -5.06
N PRO A 11 -6.67 18.33 -5.87
CA PRO A 11 -8.09 18.50 -5.59
C PRO A 11 -8.91 17.21 -5.70
N THR A 12 -8.35 16.15 -6.30
CA THR A 12 -9.03 14.86 -6.54
C THR A 12 -8.71 13.79 -5.51
N SER A 13 -7.86 14.06 -4.51
CA SER A 13 -7.38 13.07 -3.54
C SER A 13 -8.50 12.36 -2.75
N SER A 14 -9.65 13.03 -2.57
CA SER A 14 -10.82 12.51 -1.84
C SER A 14 -12.06 12.32 -2.72
N LEU A 15 -11.95 12.52 -4.05
CA LEU A 15 -13.07 12.46 -4.97
C LEU A 15 -13.21 11.09 -5.63
N SER A 16 -14.46 10.66 -5.85
CA SER A 16 -14.79 9.52 -6.70
C SER A 16 -14.51 9.83 -8.17
N GLN A 17 -14.37 8.80 -9.01
CA GLN A 17 -14.17 8.99 -10.45
C GLN A 17 -15.27 9.81 -11.14
N GLN A 18 -16.51 9.74 -10.66
CA GLN A 18 -17.62 10.54 -11.21
C GLN A 18 -17.46 12.02 -10.84
N GLU A 19 -17.04 12.33 -9.62
CA GLU A 19 -16.79 13.69 -9.16
C GLU A 19 -15.58 14.31 -9.87
N VAL A 20 -14.52 13.52 -10.14
CA VAL A 20 -13.37 13.96 -10.95
C VAL A 20 -13.81 14.41 -12.34
N LYS A 21 -14.70 13.66 -13.02
CA LYS A 21 -15.24 14.05 -14.33
C LYS A 21 -16.00 15.36 -14.28
N VAL A 22 -16.77 15.60 -13.19
CA VAL A 22 -17.47 16.88 -12.98
C VAL A 22 -16.47 18.02 -12.78
N LEU A 23 -15.43 17.79 -11.96
CA LEU A 23 -14.37 18.78 -11.76
C LEU A 23 -13.68 19.15 -13.07
N PHE A 24 -13.31 18.17 -13.89
CA PHE A 24 -12.66 18.39 -15.20
C PHE A 24 -13.56 19.17 -16.17
N LYS A 25 -14.87 18.90 -16.15
CA LYS A 25 -15.82 19.71 -16.92
C LYS A 25 -15.79 21.17 -16.48
N ILE A 26 -15.83 21.43 -15.17
CA ILE A 26 -15.76 22.80 -14.62
C ILE A 26 -14.43 23.46 -15.01
N MET A 27 -13.31 22.76 -14.91
CA MET A 27 -11.99 23.28 -15.31
C MET A 27 -11.98 23.69 -16.79
N ARG A 28 -12.51 22.86 -17.69
CA ARG A 28 -12.63 23.20 -19.13
C ARG A 28 -13.51 24.42 -19.37
N GLU A 29 -14.58 24.58 -18.62
CA GLU A 29 -15.46 25.77 -18.71
C GLU A 29 -14.72 27.04 -18.23
N LEU A 30 -13.94 26.95 -17.15
CA LEU A 30 -13.14 28.07 -16.62
C LEU A 30 -12.02 28.48 -17.59
N THR A 31 -11.30 27.50 -18.17
CA THR A 31 -10.26 27.81 -19.17
C THR A 31 -10.83 28.41 -20.44
N ALA A 32 -12.00 27.94 -20.90
CA ALA A 32 -12.72 28.56 -22.01
C ALA A 32 -13.16 29.98 -21.72
N ALA A 33 -13.39 30.36 -20.45
CA ALA A 33 -13.66 31.70 -20.01
C ALA A 33 -12.40 32.58 -19.82
N GLY A 34 -11.21 32.06 -20.14
CA GLY A 34 -9.93 32.79 -20.09
C GLY A 34 -9.22 32.73 -18.74
N ILE A 35 -9.60 31.83 -17.84
CA ILE A 35 -8.93 31.62 -16.56
C ILE A 35 -7.82 30.59 -16.75
N SER A 36 -6.57 30.90 -16.36
CA SER A 36 -5.48 29.96 -16.34
C SER A 36 -5.53 29.09 -15.07
N ILE A 37 -5.29 27.79 -15.21
CA ILE A 37 -5.31 26.86 -14.07
C ILE A 37 -3.92 26.25 -13.88
N VAL A 38 -3.39 26.33 -12.66
CA VAL A 38 -2.22 25.55 -12.22
C VAL A 38 -2.76 24.36 -11.44
N TYR A 39 -2.63 23.17 -12.02
CA TYR A 39 -3.15 21.93 -11.47
C TYR A 39 -2.00 21.05 -10.97
N ILE A 40 -1.95 20.81 -9.66
CA ILE A 40 -0.94 19.97 -9.05
C ILE A 40 -1.58 18.62 -8.73
N SER A 41 -1.03 17.55 -9.28
CA SER A 41 -1.49 16.18 -9.04
C SER A 41 -0.34 15.19 -9.18
N HIS A 42 -0.42 14.08 -8.46
CA HIS A 42 0.43 12.90 -8.64
C HIS A 42 -0.27 11.82 -9.50
N ARG A 43 -1.53 12.01 -9.87
CA ARG A 43 -2.29 11.11 -10.75
C ARG A 43 -2.02 11.48 -12.20
N LEU A 44 -1.13 10.73 -12.83
CA LEU A 44 -0.60 11.06 -14.15
C LEU A 44 -1.67 10.95 -15.25
N GLU A 45 -2.62 10.04 -15.10
CA GLU A 45 -3.76 9.90 -16.00
C GLU A 45 -4.62 11.18 -16.03
N GLU A 46 -4.79 11.84 -14.88
CA GLU A 46 -5.50 13.11 -14.78
C GLU A 46 -4.76 14.23 -15.52
N ILE A 47 -3.42 14.29 -15.37
CA ILE A 47 -2.58 15.25 -16.07
C ILE A 47 -2.68 15.05 -17.58
N MET A 48 -2.65 13.81 -18.04
CA MET A 48 -2.79 13.47 -19.48
C MET A 48 -4.18 13.80 -20.05
N GLU A 49 -5.23 13.77 -19.20
CA GLU A 49 -6.61 14.08 -19.64
C GLU A 49 -6.91 15.57 -19.70
N ILE A 50 -6.41 16.37 -18.72
CA ILE A 50 -6.84 17.76 -18.54
C ILE A 50 -5.73 18.78 -18.85
N GLY A 51 -4.46 18.38 -18.85
CA GLY A 51 -3.32 19.27 -19.00
C GLY A 51 -3.06 19.66 -20.46
N ASP A 52 -2.65 20.91 -20.69
CA ASP A 52 -2.09 21.37 -21.96
C ASP A 52 -0.57 21.29 -21.94
N HIS A 53 0.03 21.67 -20.81
CA HIS A 53 1.47 21.73 -20.61
C HIS A 53 1.82 21.20 -19.23
N VAL A 54 2.88 20.41 -19.10
CA VAL A 54 3.35 19.84 -17.84
C VAL A 54 4.71 20.40 -17.48
N THR A 55 4.89 20.75 -16.21
CA THR A 55 6.17 21.11 -15.62
C THR A 55 6.48 20.16 -14.49
N ILE A 56 7.66 19.55 -14.52
CA ILE A 56 8.08 18.55 -13.53
C ILE A 56 9.08 19.17 -12.56
N LEU A 57 8.72 19.05 -11.27
CA LEU A 57 9.57 19.42 -10.15
C LEU A 57 9.99 18.16 -9.38
N ARG A 58 11.25 18.10 -8.97
CA ARG A 58 11.79 17.04 -8.11
C ARG A 58 12.67 17.64 -7.02
N ASP A 59 12.40 17.33 -5.76
CA ASP A 59 13.11 17.87 -4.60
C ASP A 59 13.16 19.42 -4.61
N GLY A 60 12.04 20.06 -5.02
CA GLY A 60 11.90 21.50 -5.10
C GLY A 60 12.65 22.17 -6.26
N LYS A 61 13.19 21.39 -7.22
CA LYS A 61 13.92 21.86 -8.38
C LYS A 61 13.18 21.55 -9.67
N TYR A 62 13.23 22.47 -10.62
CA TYR A 62 12.80 22.23 -11.99
C TYR A 62 13.63 21.11 -12.64
N VAL A 63 12.94 20.18 -13.31
CA VAL A 63 13.56 19.05 -14.02
C VAL A 63 13.32 19.13 -15.51
N ALA A 64 12.04 19.24 -15.91
CA ALA A 64 11.63 19.25 -17.31
C ALA A 64 10.25 19.89 -17.46
N ASP A 65 9.93 20.28 -18.70
CA ASP A 65 8.59 20.68 -19.12
C ASP A 65 8.34 20.22 -20.56
N ALA A 66 7.07 20.01 -20.89
CA ALA A 66 6.63 19.63 -22.23
C ALA A 66 5.13 19.87 -22.43
N ASP A 67 4.71 19.97 -23.70
CA ASP A 67 3.30 19.92 -24.06
C ASP A 67 2.79 18.48 -23.84
N VAL A 68 1.64 18.32 -23.21
CA VAL A 68 1.06 17.00 -22.88
C VAL A 68 0.84 16.15 -24.13
N LYS A 69 0.48 16.76 -25.27
CA LYS A 69 0.29 16.06 -26.57
C LYS A 69 1.54 15.38 -27.13
N ASP A 70 2.75 15.80 -26.68
CA ASP A 70 4.03 15.34 -27.21
C ASP A 70 4.71 14.30 -26.31
N ILE A 71 4.07 13.92 -25.21
CA ILE A 71 4.61 13.01 -24.19
C ILE A 71 3.61 11.93 -23.80
N ASP A 72 4.10 10.95 -23.04
CA ASP A 72 3.30 9.89 -22.44
C ASP A 72 3.59 9.75 -20.94
N VAL A 73 2.78 8.94 -20.24
CA VAL A 73 2.97 8.67 -18.80
C VAL A 73 4.38 8.13 -18.50
N PRO A 74 4.95 7.17 -19.26
CA PRO A 74 6.32 6.73 -19.10
C PRO A 74 7.36 7.86 -19.14
N TRP A 75 7.19 8.84 -20.04
CA TRP A 75 8.09 10.00 -20.09
C TRP A 75 8.03 10.83 -18.81
N ILE A 76 6.81 11.13 -18.32
CA ILE A 76 6.62 11.87 -17.06
C ILE A 76 7.30 11.13 -15.90
N VAL A 77 7.04 9.83 -15.76
CA VAL A 77 7.64 8.98 -14.71
C VAL A 77 9.18 9.01 -14.81
N HIS A 78 9.72 8.89 -16.02
CA HIS A 78 11.17 8.96 -16.24
C HIS A 78 11.77 10.26 -15.73
N GLN A 79 11.13 11.41 -16.01
CA GLN A 79 11.63 12.72 -15.54
C GLN A 79 11.49 12.86 -14.02
N MET A 80 10.36 12.41 -13.44
CA MET A 80 10.12 12.48 -11.99
C MET A 80 11.10 11.60 -11.21
N THR A 81 11.42 10.41 -11.71
CA THR A 81 12.32 9.45 -11.03
C THR A 81 13.79 9.66 -11.37
N GLY A 82 14.10 10.51 -12.38
CA GLY A 82 15.46 10.72 -12.85
C GLY A 82 16.01 9.54 -13.67
N GLY A 83 15.13 8.79 -14.35
CA GLY A 83 15.50 7.61 -15.13
C GLY A 83 15.62 6.33 -14.28
N ALA A 84 15.32 6.40 -13.00
CA ALA A 84 15.05 5.21 -12.21
C ALA A 84 13.83 4.51 -12.82
N LYS A 85 13.93 3.21 -13.05
CA LYS A 85 12.98 2.37 -13.77
C LYS A 85 11.52 2.66 -13.35
N SER A 86 10.61 2.74 -14.34
CA SER A 86 9.18 2.45 -14.09
C SER A 86 9.11 1.22 -13.20
N TYR A 87 8.32 1.26 -12.14
CA TYR A 87 8.18 0.24 -11.09
C TYR A 87 8.88 -1.07 -11.45
N PRO A 88 9.96 -1.48 -10.75
CA PRO A 88 10.69 -2.69 -11.12
C PRO A 88 9.69 -3.84 -11.12
N LYS A 89 9.36 -4.36 -12.32
CA LYS A 89 8.56 -5.57 -12.40
C LYS A 89 9.35 -6.66 -11.69
N ARG A 90 8.71 -7.27 -10.72
CA ARG A 90 9.29 -8.40 -10.01
C ARG A 90 9.33 -9.61 -10.96
N ASP A 91 10.51 -9.88 -11.49
CA ASP A 91 10.76 -11.01 -12.38
C ASP A 91 11.58 -12.06 -11.61
N ARG A 92 10.87 -12.98 -10.95
CA ARG A 92 11.48 -14.08 -10.20
C ARG A 92 11.01 -15.41 -10.79
N GLU A 93 11.93 -16.15 -11.33
CA GLU A 93 11.71 -17.55 -11.66
C GLU A 93 11.79 -18.42 -10.38
N VAL A 94 10.68 -18.52 -9.65
CA VAL A 94 10.55 -19.37 -8.47
C VAL A 94 9.54 -20.46 -8.76
N ASP A 95 9.95 -21.71 -8.52
CA ASP A 95 9.03 -22.85 -8.53
C ASP A 95 8.24 -22.87 -7.19
N TRP A 96 7.16 -22.11 -7.15
CA TRP A 96 6.32 -21.96 -5.95
C TRP A 96 5.70 -23.28 -5.47
N SER A 97 5.66 -24.34 -6.31
CA SER A 97 5.15 -25.65 -5.91
C SER A 97 6.05 -26.35 -4.88
N LYS A 98 7.32 -25.96 -4.80
CA LYS A 98 8.32 -26.50 -3.89
C LYS A 98 8.53 -25.66 -2.63
N VAL A 99 7.91 -24.47 -2.56
CA VAL A 99 8.05 -23.58 -1.42
C VAL A 99 6.94 -23.88 -0.41
N GLU A 100 7.33 -23.96 0.87
CA GLU A 100 6.41 -24.24 1.97
C GLU A 100 5.44 -23.09 2.21
N ASN A 101 4.23 -23.41 2.66
CA ASN A 101 3.26 -22.43 3.12
C ASN A 101 3.71 -21.84 4.46
N VAL A 102 3.79 -20.53 4.55
CA VAL A 102 3.96 -19.81 5.82
C VAL A 102 2.60 -19.49 6.46
N LEU A 103 1.57 -19.30 5.63
CA LEU A 103 0.20 -19.04 6.06
C LEU A 103 -0.78 -19.86 5.22
N GLU A 104 -1.78 -20.42 5.89
CA GLU A 104 -2.97 -20.98 5.26
C GLU A 104 -4.20 -20.39 5.93
N VAL A 105 -5.09 -19.84 5.13
CA VAL A 105 -6.41 -19.32 5.56
C VAL A 105 -7.47 -20.20 4.97
N LYS A 106 -8.31 -20.79 5.85
CA LYS A 106 -9.34 -21.74 5.46
C LYS A 106 -10.70 -21.25 5.96
N ASP A 107 -11.60 -21.09 5.01
CA ASP A 107 -13.00 -20.77 5.26
C ASP A 107 -13.20 -19.52 6.13
N LEU A 108 -12.37 -18.48 5.88
CA LEU A 108 -12.45 -17.25 6.65
C LEU A 108 -13.72 -16.50 6.31
N CYS A 109 -14.55 -16.27 7.34
CA CYS A 109 -15.77 -15.49 7.24
C CYS A 109 -15.79 -14.37 8.27
N LEU A 110 -16.17 -13.17 7.85
CA LEU A 110 -16.47 -12.04 8.71
C LEU A 110 -17.92 -11.60 8.49
N PRO A 111 -18.83 -11.77 9.46
CA PRO A 111 -20.23 -11.39 9.30
C PRO A 111 -20.39 -9.87 9.21
N LYS A 112 -21.39 -9.44 8.42
CA LYS A 112 -21.78 -8.04 8.30
C LYS A 112 -22.99 -7.72 9.17
N ALA A 113 -23.00 -6.56 9.83
CA ALA A 113 -24.17 -6.09 10.55
C ALA A 113 -25.36 -5.94 9.57
N GLY A 114 -26.47 -6.60 9.87
CA GLY A 114 -27.66 -6.62 8.99
C GLY A 114 -27.76 -7.84 8.07
N GLY A 115 -26.79 -8.76 8.12
CA GLY A 115 -26.78 -10.01 7.35
C GLY A 115 -25.75 -10.04 6.23
N GLY A 116 -25.39 -11.26 5.79
CA GLY A 116 -24.31 -11.49 4.84
C GLY A 116 -22.92 -11.36 5.48
N TYR A 117 -21.91 -11.24 4.63
CA TYR A 117 -20.50 -11.22 5.04
C TYR A 117 -19.75 -10.01 4.45
N LEU A 118 -18.75 -9.54 5.18
CA LEU A 118 -17.70 -8.63 4.67
C LEU A 118 -16.55 -9.42 4.03
N VAL A 119 -16.23 -10.59 4.59
CA VAL A 119 -15.36 -11.63 4.02
C VAL A 119 -16.14 -12.91 4.02
N ASP A 120 -16.25 -13.56 2.87
CA ASP A 120 -17.18 -14.66 2.62
C ASP A 120 -16.45 -15.91 2.14
N HIS A 121 -16.31 -16.91 3.03
CA HIS A 121 -15.68 -18.21 2.77
C HIS A 121 -14.31 -18.11 2.05
N LEU A 122 -13.47 -17.17 2.48
CA LEU A 122 -12.19 -16.90 1.84
C LEU A 122 -11.16 -17.99 2.15
N ASN A 123 -10.57 -18.55 1.09
CA ASN A 123 -9.51 -19.53 1.16
C ASN A 123 -8.29 -19.05 0.35
N PHE A 124 -7.12 -19.01 0.98
CA PHE A 124 -5.85 -18.76 0.31
C PHE A 124 -4.68 -19.25 1.16
N GLU A 125 -3.52 -19.35 0.52
CA GLU A 125 -2.25 -19.64 1.19
C GLU A 125 -1.22 -18.55 0.85
N LEU A 126 -0.16 -18.46 1.62
CA LEU A 126 1.01 -17.62 1.35
C LEU A 126 2.26 -18.47 1.47
N LYS A 127 3.10 -18.44 0.45
CA LYS A 127 4.38 -19.13 0.43
C LYS A 127 5.46 -18.29 1.12
N LYS A 128 6.48 -18.94 1.62
CA LYS A 128 7.63 -18.27 2.24
C LYS A 128 8.37 -17.40 1.20
N GLY A 129 8.57 -16.12 1.51
CA GLY A 129 9.22 -15.16 0.63
C GLY A 129 8.39 -14.72 -0.58
N GLU A 130 7.09 -15.08 -0.64
CA GLU A 130 6.16 -14.65 -1.66
C GLU A 130 5.65 -13.24 -1.38
N VAL A 131 5.42 -12.46 -2.45
CA VAL A 131 4.60 -11.25 -2.42
C VAL A 131 3.25 -11.58 -3.04
N LEU A 132 2.23 -11.73 -2.19
CA LEU A 132 0.86 -11.97 -2.60
C LEU A 132 0.14 -10.62 -2.72
N GLY A 133 -0.36 -10.28 -3.91
CA GLY A 133 -1.24 -9.15 -4.12
C GLY A 133 -2.69 -9.50 -3.80
N ILE A 134 -3.40 -8.61 -3.11
CA ILE A 134 -4.86 -8.67 -3.00
C ILE A 134 -5.44 -7.45 -3.70
N TYR A 135 -6.21 -7.70 -4.76
CA TYR A 135 -6.89 -6.67 -5.51
C TYR A 135 -8.40 -6.79 -5.40
N GLY A 136 -9.12 -5.70 -5.59
CA GLY A 136 -10.57 -5.62 -5.60
C GLY A 136 -11.05 -4.17 -5.57
N LEU A 137 -12.31 -3.94 -5.91
CA LEU A 137 -12.90 -2.61 -5.84
C LEU A 137 -13.07 -2.15 -4.38
N MET A 138 -13.37 -0.85 -4.19
CA MET A 138 -13.67 -0.30 -2.86
C MET A 138 -14.83 -1.09 -2.23
N GLY A 139 -14.68 -1.48 -0.95
CA GLY A 139 -15.67 -2.30 -0.24
C GLY A 139 -15.64 -3.80 -0.58
N ALA A 140 -14.61 -4.28 -1.29
CA ALA A 140 -14.48 -5.71 -1.62
C ALA A 140 -14.07 -6.61 -0.44
N GLY A 141 -13.85 -6.08 0.76
CA GLY A 141 -13.46 -6.86 1.94
C GLY A 141 -11.95 -7.00 2.14
N ARG A 142 -11.12 -6.22 1.42
CA ARG A 142 -9.66 -6.35 1.42
C ARG A 142 -9.03 -6.03 2.78
N SER A 143 -9.32 -4.86 3.34
CA SER A 143 -8.79 -4.43 4.64
C SER A 143 -9.32 -5.29 5.78
N GLU A 144 -10.57 -5.73 5.67
CA GLU A 144 -11.22 -6.64 6.63
C GLU A 144 -10.48 -7.99 6.74
N VAL A 145 -9.89 -8.49 5.63
CA VAL A 145 -9.03 -9.68 5.68
C VAL A 145 -7.82 -9.43 6.58
N PHE A 146 -7.14 -8.28 6.43
CA PHE A 146 -5.99 -7.93 7.29
C PHE A 146 -6.41 -7.73 8.75
N GLU A 147 -7.54 -7.12 8.98
CA GLU A 147 -8.11 -6.93 10.32
C GLU A 147 -8.41 -8.27 11.01
N CYS A 148 -8.97 -9.24 10.28
CA CYS A 148 -9.15 -10.61 10.78
C CYS A 148 -7.80 -11.27 11.11
N LEU A 149 -6.82 -11.20 10.21
CA LEU A 149 -5.48 -11.76 10.42
C LEU A 149 -4.78 -11.13 11.63
N MET A 150 -5.03 -9.86 11.90
CA MET A 150 -4.46 -9.14 13.06
C MET A 150 -5.27 -9.32 14.35
N GLY A 151 -6.44 -9.97 14.29
CA GLY A 151 -7.28 -10.20 15.47
C GLY A 151 -8.10 -9.01 15.92
N LEU A 152 -8.41 -8.09 15.01
CA LEU A 152 -9.31 -6.95 15.25
C LEU A 152 -10.79 -7.38 15.24
N HIS A 153 -11.10 -8.51 14.60
CA HIS A 153 -12.43 -9.08 14.48
C HIS A 153 -12.49 -10.44 15.19
N PRO A 154 -12.75 -10.47 16.52
CA PRO A 154 -12.87 -11.74 17.26
C PRO A 154 -14.07 -12.58 16.84
N GLU A 155 -15.04 -11.99 16.14
CA GLU A 155 -16.25 -12.63 15.61
C GLU A 155 -16.03 -13.37 14.29
N HIS A 156 -14.84 -13.26 13.67
CA HIS A 156 -14.53 -14.03 12.47
C HIS A 156 -14.61 -15.55 12.76
N THR A 157 -14.92 -16.31 11.72
CA THR A 157 -14.86 -17.79 11.74
C THR A 157 -13.89 -18.29 10.69
N GLY A 158 -13.61 -19.60 10.70
CA GLY A 158 -12.60 -20.21 9.85
C GLY A 158 -11.29 -20.43 10.59
N GLN A 159 -10.26 -20.87 9.85
CA GLN A 159 -8.96 -21.23 10.43
C GLN A 159 -7.85 -20.40 9.83
N ILE A 160 -6.97 -19.89 10.68
CA ILE A 160 -5.73 -19.22 10.31
C ILE A 160 -4.58 -20.08 10.83
N ILE A 161 -3.82 -20.66 9.90
CA ILE A 161 -2.76 -21.63 10.19
C ILE A 161 -1.42 -21.02 9.77
N MET A 162 -0.49 -20.89 10.69
CA MET A 162 0.84 -20.37 10.43
C MET A 162 1.88 -21.47 10.66
N GLU A 163 2.69 -21.77 9.62
CA GLU A 163 3.69 -22.84 9.65
C GLU A 163 3.13 -24.17 10.22
N GLY A 164 1.92 -24.55 9.77
CA GLY A 164 1.25 -25.76 10.18
C GLY A 164 0.56 -25.71 11.56
N THR A 165 0.64 -24.58 12.28
CA THR A 165 0.01 -24.41 13.60
C THR A 165 -1.21 -23.49 13.49
N GLU A 166 -2.37 -23.95 13.93
CA GLU A 166 -3.58 -23.13 13.98
C GLU A 166 -3.44 -22.05 15.06
N LEU A 167 -3.71 -20.80 14.67
CA LEU A 167 -3.64 -19.66 15.57
C LEU A 167 -5.00 -19.38 16.22
N HIS A 168 -5.02 -19.33 17.55
CA HIS A 168 -6.17 -18.88 18.32
C HIS A 168 -5.98 -17.43 18.72
N ILE A 169 -6.43 -16.51 17.87
CA ILE A 169 -6.16 -15.09 17.96
C ILE A 169 -7.00 -14.45 19.07
N LYS A 170 -6.33 -13.85 20.05
CA LYS A 170 -6.98 -13.17 21.19
C LYS A 170 -6.68 -11.68 21.27
N SER A 171 -5.63 -11.22 20.59
CA SER A 171 -5.22 -9.82 20.61
C SER A 171 -4.18 -9.50 19.54
N ILE A 172 -4.11 -8.25 19.10
CA ILE A 172 -3.10 -7.72 18.20
C ILE A 172 -1.67 -8.00 18.72
N SER A 173 -1.45 -7.82 20.02
CA SER A 173 -0.14 -8.07 20.65
C SER A 173 0.30 -9.52 20.47
N GLN A 174 -0.62 -10.48 20.60
CA GLN A 174 -0.34 -11.90 20.35
C GLN A 174 -0.01 -12.15 18.88
N GLN A 175 -0.70 -11.51 17.94
CA GLN A 175 -0.41 -11.66 16.52
C GLN A 175 0.97 -11.11 16.15
N ILE A 176 1.37 -9.97 16.72
CA ILE A 176 2.73 -9.46 16.56
C ILE A 176 3.76 -10.46 17.12
N ASP A 177 3.51 -11.03 18.30
CA ASP A 177 4.38 -12.03 18.92
C ASP A 177 4.41 -13.36 18.09
N SER A 178 3.34 -13.68 17.37
CA SER A 178 3.27 -14.83 16.45
C SER A 178 4.04 -14.60 15.14
N GLY A 179 4.41 -13.36 14.82
CA GLY A 179 5.21 -13.02 13.66
C GLY A 179 4.45 -12.28 12.56
N PHE A 180 3.32 -11.65 12.86
CA PHE A 180 2.66 -10.71 11.94
C PHE A 180 3.10 -9.27 12.21
N ALA A 181 3.16 -8.47 11.14
CA ALA A 181 3.19 -7.01 11.25
C ALA A 181 2.23 -6.41 10.22
N LEU A 182 1.59 -5.30 10.58
CA LEU A 182 0.66 -4.57 9.72
C LEU A 182 1.17 -3.15 9.48
N ILE A 183 1.23 -2.78 8.21
CA ILE A 183 1.39 -1.42 7.72
C ILE A 183 0.01 -0.94 7.31
N PRO A 184 -0.62 -0.04 8.07
CA PRO A 184 -2.00 0.38 7.83
C PRO A 184 -2.12 1.38 6.68
N GLU A 185 -3.31 1.50 6.10
CA GLU A 185 -3.66 2.42 5.04
C GLU A 185 -3.44 3.89 5.45
N ASP A 186 -3.94 4.28 6.63
CA ASP A 186 -3.76 5.64 7.17
C ASP A 186 -2.55 5.69 8.11
N ARG A 187 -1.38 6.02 7.54
CA ARG A 187 -0.15 6.16 8.34
C ARG A 187 -0.23 7.23 9.40
N GLN A 188 -1.02 8.30 9.18
CA GLN A 188 -1.09 9.45 10.08
C GLN A 188 -1.89 9.13 11.34
N MET A 189 -3.00 8.43 11.19
CA MET A 189 -3.91 8.11 12.29
C MET A 189 -3.56 6.78 12.97
N GLN A 190 -3.08 5.80 12.22
CA GLN A 190 -2.90 4.42 12.68
C GLN A 190 -1.41 4.00 12.71
N GLY A 191 -0.60 4.57 11.82
CA GLY A 191 0.80 4.19 11.65
C GLY A 191 1.77 4.92 12.55
N LEU A 192 1.54 6.19 12.88
CA LEU A 192 2.49 7.07 13.55
C LEU A 192 1.90 7.69 14.83
N VAL A 193 2.76 7.92 15.80
CA VAL A 193 2.45 8.76 16.98
C VAL A 193 3.06 10.13 16.74
N GLN A 194 2.21 11.11 16.40
CA GLN A 194 2.61 12.43 15.93
C GLN A 194 3.45 13.24 16.94
N THR A 195 3.28 12.95 18.25
CA THR A 195 3.99 13.63 19.34
C THR A 195 5.36 13.02 19.67
N LEU A 196 5.70 11.86 19.04
CA LEU A 196 6.98 11.20 19.27
C LEU A 196 8.01 11.58 18.17
N ASP A 197 9.28 11.40 18.54
CA ASP A 197 10.39 11.48 17.59
C ASP A 197 10.43 10.28 16.64
N ILE A 198 11.31 10.34 15.63
CA ILE A 198 11.46 9.32 14.60
C ILE A 198 11.93 8.00 15.20
N GLU A 199 12.93 8.03 16.09
CA GLU A 199 13.48 6.84 16.75
C GLU A 199 12.41 6.08 17.53
N LYS A 200 11.61 6.80 18.32
CA LYS A 200 10.54 6.18 19.13
C LYS A 200 9.41 5.63 18.27
N ASN A 201 9.06 6.33 17.18
CA ASN A 201 8.09 5.79 16.24
C ASN A 201 8.59 4.48 15.62
N CYS A 202 9.86 4.40 15.19
CA CYS A 202 10.44 3.16 14.66
C CYS A 202 10.41 2.02 15.69
N ALA A 203 10.81 2.28 16.94
CA ALA A 203 10.96 1.25 17.95
C ALA A 203 9.64 0.76 18.57
N LEU A 204 8.54 1.53 18.45
CA LEU A 204 7.33 1.40 19.25
C LEU A 204 6.73 -0.01 19.27
N SER A 205 6.61 -0.65 18.10
CA SER A 205 6.02 -1.99 17.98
C SER A 205 6.98 -3.10 18.46
N ALA A 206 8.28 -2.83 18.53
CA ALA A 206 9.32 -3.79 18.89
C ALA A 206 9.83 -3.66 20.33
N LEU A 207 9.22 -2.81 21.16
CA LEU A 207 9.69 -2.52 22.54
C LEU A 207 9.89 -3.78 23.39
N LYS A 208 9.07 -4.81 23.21
CA LYS A 208 9.23 -6.10 23.92
C LYS A 208 10.60 -6.74 23.67
N ARG A 209 11.18 -6.56 22.47
CA ARG A 209 12.48 -7.14 22.07
C ARG A 209 13.67 -6.42 22.69
N TYR A 210 13.44 -5.20 23.20
CA TYR A 210 14.47 -4.36 23.83
C TYR A 210 14.38 -4.41 25.37
N LYS A 211 13.58 -5.34 25.94
CA LYS A 211 13.50 -5.51 27.40
C LYS A 211 14.77 -6.14 27.96
N LYS A 212 15.23 -5.55 29.08
CA LYS A 212 16.30 -6.10 29.92
C LYS A 212 15.80 -6.11 31.37
N GLY A 213 15.16 -7.21 31.76
CA GLY A 213 14.42 -7.30 33.03
C GLY A 213 13.23 -6.34 33.02
N PRO A 214 13.05 -5.48 34.06
CA PRO A 214 11.94 -4.51 34.10
C PRO A 214 12.21 -3.23 33.28
N PHE A 215 13.40 -3.05 32.70
CA PHE A 215 13.80 -1.86 31.97
C PHE A 215 13.91 -2.10 30.46
N LEU A 216 14.00 -1.03 29.69
CA LEU A 216 14.36 -1.07 28.27
C LEU A 216 15.88 -0.90 28.11
N ASP A 217 16.47 -1.68 27.22
CA ASP A 217 17.84 -1.51 26.77
C ASP A 217 17.88 -0.46 25.66
N SER A 218 17.96 0.82 26.05
CA SER A 218 17.95 1.95 25.13
C SER A 218 19.14 1.95 24.17
N LYS A 219 20.25 1.28 24.52
CA LYS A 219 21.39 1.17 23.61
C LYS A 219 21.07 0.21 22.48
N LYS A 220 20.57 -0.98 22.79
CA LYS A 220 20.13 -1.97 21.81
C LYS A 220 19.02 -1.43 20.91
N GLU A 221 18.04 -0.71 21.49
CA GLU A 221 16.98 -0.02 20.76
C GLU A 221 17.57 0.95 19.73
N ALA A 222 18.43 1.87 20.19
CA ALA A 222 19.05 2.88 19.33
C ALA A 222 19.90 2.26 18.20
N GLU A 223 20.68 1.22 18.49
CA GLU A 223 21.50 0.49 17.51
C GLU A 223 20.62 -0.16 16.42
N LYS A 224 19.50 -0.81 16.82
CA LYS A 224 18.58 -1.46 15.88
C LYS A 224 17.85 -0.45 15.02
N VAL A 225 17.40 0.67 15.59
CA VAL A 225 16.77 1.75 14.81
C VAL A 225 17.77 2.39 13.84
N ASP A 226 19.02 2.63 14.26
CA ASP A 226 20.06 3.16 13.38
C ASP A 226 20.37 2.24 12.19
N GLN A 227 20.36 0.93 12.44
CA GLN A 227 20.53 -0.06 11.38
C GLN A 227 19.35 -0.01 10.41
N GLU A 228 18.11 -0.03 10.92
CA GLU A 228 16.90 -0.02 10.09
C GLU A 228 16.79 1.26 9.25
N ILE A 229 17.09 2.43 9.84
CA ILE A 229 17.13 3.71 9.10
C ILE A 229 18.05 3.62 7.87
N LYS A 230 19.20 2.94 8.00
CA LYS A 230 20.15 2.73 6.89
C LYS A 230 19.62 1.70 5.90
N ASP A 231 19.08 0.58 6.38
CA ASP A 231 18.65 -0.55 5.56
C ASP A 231 17.52 -0.19 4.61
N ILE A 232 16.59 0.66 5.06
CA ILE A 232 15.47 1.15 4.25
C ILE A 232 15.66 2.61 3.79
N GLN A 233 16.86 3.16 3.98
CA GLN A 233 17.26 4.47 3.47
C GLN A 233 16.30 5.61 3.87
N ILE A 234 15.94 5.70 5.17
CA ILE A 234 15.17 6.84 5.67
C ILE A 234 16.07 8.08 5.63
N LYS A 235 15.66 9.09 4.86
CA LYS A 235 16.38 10.38 4.76
C LYS A 235 16.06 11.23 5.99
N VAL A 236 16.92 11.20 6.98
CA VAL A 236 16.76 11.90 8.26
C VAL A 236 18.07 12.58 8.64
N ALA A 237 17.98 13.84 9.09
CA ALA A 237 19.15 14.59 9.61
C ALA A 237 19.51 14.16 11.04
N ASP A 238 18.50 13.95 11.88
CA ASP A 238 18.62 13.44 13.25
C ASP A 238 17.35 12.67 13.61
N LYS A 239 17.50 11.42 14.08
CA LYS A 239 16.38 10.55 14.47
C LYS A 239 15.61 11.03 15.71
N LYS A 240 16.14 12.02 16.43
CA LYS A 240 15.48 12.70 17.56
C LYS A 240 14.55 13.83 17.14
N LEU A 241 14.51 14.17 15.86
CA LEU A 241 13.55 15.15 15.35
C LEU A 241 12.13 14.61 15.39
N PRO A 242 11.11 15.50 15.54
CA PRO A 242 9.71 15.10 15.46
C PRO A 242 9.39 14.37 14.14
N ILE A 243 8.52 13.38 14.18
CA ILE A 243 8.09 12.63 12.99
C ILE A 243 7.53 13.53 11.87
N LEU A 244 6.90 14.64 12.24
CA LEU A 244 6.35 15.64 11.33
C LEU A 244 7.42 16.38 10.51
N SER A 245 8.69 16.30 10.87
CA SER A 245 9.80 16.88 10.09
C SER A 245 10.10 16.12 8.81
N LEU A 246 9.58 14.90 8.67
CA LEU A 246 9.80 14.04 7.50
C LEU A 246 8.76 14.29 6.41
N SER A 247 9.19 14.12 5.15
CA SER A 247 8.28 14.00 4.00
C SER A 247 7.38 12.77 4.13
N GLY A 248 6.23 12.75 3.44
CA GLY A 248 5.29 11.64 3.46
C GLY A 248 5.94 10.29 3.13
N GLY A 249 6.83 10.23 2.14
CA GLY A 249 7.55 9.02 1.78
C GLY A 249 8.49 8.53 2.89
N ASN A 250 9.21 9.43 3.57
CA ASN A 250 10.06 9.04 4.70
C ASN A 250 9.24 8.64 5.94
N GLN A 251 8.08 9.28 6.17
CA GLN A 251 7.13 8.84 7.19
C GLN A 251 6.64 7.41 6.91
N GLN A 252 6.31 7.09 5.66
CA GLN A 252 5.90 5.74 5.24
C GLN A 252 7.01 4.72 5.52
N LYS A 253 8.25 5.05 5.21
CA LYS A 253 9.40 4.19 5.54
C LYS A 253 9.55 3.97 7.04
N VAL A 254 9.31 5.00 7.88
CA VAL A 254 9.28 4.84 9.35
C VAL A 254 8.21 3.83 9.77
N VAL A 255 7.01 3.87 9.17
CA VAL A 255 5.94 2.90 9.47
C VAL A 255 6.34 1.49 9.04
N ILE A 256 6.97 1.33 7.87
CA ILE A 256 7.50 0.04 7.40
C ILE A 256 8.59 -0.46 8.35
N GLY A 257 9.60 0.37 8.67
CA GLY A 257 10.67 0.02 9.60
C GLY A 257 10.17 -0.38 10.99
N LYS A 258 9.12 0.30 11.48
CA LYS A 258 8.43 -0.07 12.72
C LYS A 258 7.87 -1.51 12.67
N GLY A 259 7.32 -1.92 11.53
CA GLY A 259 6.87 -3.28 11.29
C GLY A 259 8.05 -4.27 11.23
N ILE A 260 9.07 -3.96 10.45
CA ILE A 260 10.25 -4.82 10.25
C ILE A 260 11.02 -5.06 11.55
N LEU A 261 11.15 -4.04 12.41
CA LEU A 261 11.83 -4.17 13.71
C LEU A 261 11.15 -5.16 14.67
N THR A 262 9.90 -5.56 14.40
CA THR A 262 9.28 -6.68 15.12
C THR A 262 9.78 -8.05 14.63
N GLU A 263 10.67 -8.10 13.61
CA GLU A 263 11.17 -9.29 12.94
C GLU A 263 10.03 -10.24 12.54
N PRO A 264 9.08 -9.76 11.69
CA PRO A 264 7.91 -10.53 11.34
C PRO A 264 8.27 -11.67 10.38
N LYS A 265 7.44 -12.71 10.34
CA LYS A 265 7.42 -13.73 9.29
C LYS A 265 6.52 -13.35 8.14
N ILE A 266 5.46 -12.57 8.45
CA ILE A 266 4.47 -12.09 7.50
C ILE A 266 4.27 -10.60 7.71
N LEU A 267 4.46 -9.83 6.64
CA LEU A 267 4.19 -8.39 6.59
C LEU A 267 2.92 -8.13 5.78
N LEU A 268 1.91 -7.56 6.43
CA LEU A 268 0.67 -7.12 5.80
C LEU A 268 0.81 -5.64 5.46
N MET A 269 0.58 -5.24 4.21
CA MET A 269 0.73 -3.86 3.76
C MET A 269 -0.58 -3.41 3.09
N ASP A 270 -1.32 -2.54 3.77
CA ASP A 270 -2.56 -1.97 3.26
C ASP A 270 -2.28 -0.61 2.63
N GLU A 271 -2.46 -0.50 1.31
CA GLU A 271 -2.23 0.71 0.51
C GLU A 271 -0.86 1.39 0.83
N PRO A 272 0.28 0.66 0.77
CA PRO A 272 1.56 1.15 1.31
C PRO A 272 2.11 2.38 0.59
N SER A 273 1.61 2.69 -0.58
CA SER A 273 2.02 3.81 -1.44
C SER A 273 1.05 5.00 -1.40
N ARG A 274 -0.02 4.92 -0.59
CA ARG A 274 -1.05 5.95 -0.55
C ARG A 274 -0.52 7.28 -0.01
N GLY A 275 -0.77 8.36 -0.77
CA GLY A 275 -0.41 9.71 -0.37
C GLY A 275 1.09 9.97 -0.24
N ILE A 276 1.90 9.30 -1.06
CA ILE A 276 3.32 9.57 -1.25
C ILE A 276 3.60 9.84 -2.73
N ASP A 277 4.68 10.56 -3.02
CA ASP A 277 5.09 10.84 -4.38
C ASP A 277 5.65 9.61 -5.11
N ILE A 278 5.73 9.67 -6.45
CA ILE A 278 6.15 8.54 -7.30
C ILE A 278 7.57 8.05 -6.96
N GLY A 279 8.48 8.96 -6.63
CA GLY A 279 9.85 8.58 -6.25
C GLY A 279 9.84 7.76 -4.97
N ALA A 280 9.06 8.19 -3.97
CA ALA A 280 8.90 7.47 -2.72
C ALA A 280 8.16 6.12 -2.91
N LYS A 281 7.19 6.02 -3.85
CA LYS A 281 6.54 4.75 -4.22
C LYS A 281 7.57 3.73 -4.70
N THR A 282 8.46 4.13 -5.60
CA THR A 282 9.54 3.26 -6.10
C THR A 282 10.43 2.78 -4.95
N GLU A 283 10.82 3.68 -4.04
CA GLU A 283 11.64 3.32 -2.88
C GLU A 283 10.90 2.31 -1.95
N VAL A 284 9.57 2.43 -1.79
CA VAL A 284 8.75 1.45 -1.03
C VAL A 284 8.72 0.09 -1.74
N PHE A 285 8.59 0.05 -3.06
CA PHE A 285 8.61 -1.20 -3.82
C PHE A 285 9.98 -1.88 -3.78
N ASP A 286 11.06 -1.12 -3.82
CA ASP A 286 12.42 -1.64 -3.63
C ASP A 286 12.58 -2.27 -2.24
N ILE A 287 12.00 -1.68 -1.19
CA ILE A 287 11.97 -2.25 0.17
C ILE A 287 11.20 -3.56 0.18
N ILE A 288 9.99 -3.62 -0.42
CA ILE A 288 9.19 -4.84 -0.53
C ILE A 288 10.00 -5.94 -1.22
N ASN A 289 10.61 -5.64 -2.36
CA ASN A 289 11.41 -6.60 -3.13
C ASN A 289 12.60 -7.11 -2.31
N LYS A 290 13.36 -6.22 -1.69
CA LYS A 290 14.52 -6.56 -0.85
C LYS A 290 14.13 -7.55 0.25
N TYR A 291 13.13 -7.22 1.07
CA TYR A 291 12.77 -8.07 2.20
C TYR A 291 12.14 -9.41 1.77
N ALA A 292 11.39 -9.42 0.66
CA ALA A 292 10.87 -10.67 0.13
C ALA A 292 11.98 -11.57 -0.44
N GLU A 293 13.05 -11.00 -1.02
CA GLU A 293 14.27 -11.75 -1.41
C GLU A 293 15.03 -12.30 -0.20
N GLU A 294 15.00 -11.60 0.91
CA GLU A 294 15.55 -12.05 2.19
C GLU A 294 14.67 -13.11 2.89
N GLY A 295 13.50 -13.45 2.30
CA GLY A 295 12.62 -14.53 2.75
C GLY A 295 11.42 -14.07 3.59
N LEU A 296 11.19 -12.76 3.76
CA LEU A 296 9.98 -12.24 4.37
C LEU A 296 8.79 -12.44 3.44
N SER A 297 7.71 -13.04 3.94
CA SER A 297 6.48 -13.21 3.18
C SER A 297 5.62 -11.96 3.32
N ILE A 298 5.08 -11.46 2.22
CA ILE A 298 4.40 -10.17 2.21
C ILE A 298 3.04 -10.32 1.54
N ILE A 299 2.00 -9.74 2.14
CA ILE A 299 0.71 -9.56 1.48
C ILE A 299 0.51 -8.06 1.27
N VAL A 300 0.22 -7.66 0.04
CA VAL A 300 0.01 -6.26 -0.33
C VAL A 300 -1.40 -6.07 -0.85
N ILE A 301 -2.11 -5.11 -0.26
CA ILE A 301 -3.35 -4.56 -0.81
C ILE A 301 -3.01 -3.26 -1.50
N SER A 302 -3.44 -3.07 -2.75
CA SER A 302 -3.42 -1.77 -3.42
C SER A 302 -4.65 -1.61 -4.29
N SER A 303 -5.20 -0.40 -4.31
CA SER A 303 -6.24 0.04 -5.24
C SER A 303 -5.66 0.39 -6.62
N GLU A 304 -4.36 0.63 -6.71
CA GLU A 304 -3.68 0.94 -7.96
C GLU A 304 -3.21 -0.36 -8.65
N LEU A 305 -3.89 -0.74 -9.73
CA LEU A 305 -3.58 -1.96 -10.49
C LEU A 305 -2.12 -2.08 -10.93
N GLN A 306 -1.54 -0.96 -11.36
CA GLN A 306 -0.14 -0.94 -11.82
C GLN A 306 0.83 -1.34 -10.71
N GLU A 307 0.54 -0.99 -9.46
CA GLU A 307 1.34 -1.37 -8.31
C GLU A 307 1.32 -2.88 -8.12
N ILE A 308 0.12 -3.46 -8.05
CA ILE A 308 -0.07 -4.91 -7.87
C ILE A 308 0.63 -5.69 -8.99
N VAL A 309 0.42 -5.28 -10.26
CA VAL A 309 1.05 -5.93 -11.42
C VAL A 309 2.58 -5.88 -11.35
N SER A 310 3.14 -4.82 -10.73
CA SER A 310 4.60 -4.62 -10.67
C SER A 310 5.28 -5.47 -9.59
N ILE A 311 4.63 -5.63 -8.43
CA ILE A 311 5.31 -6.16 -7.23
C ILE A 311 4.87 -7.57 -6.84
N ALA A 312 3.68 -8.02 -7.28
CA ALA A 312 3.14 -9.30 -6.86
C ALA A 312 3.70 -10.49 -7.66
N ASP A 313 4.06 -11.55 -6.95
CA ASP A 313 4.38 -12.87 -7.54
C ASP A 313 3.08 -13.61 -7.94
N ARG A 314 2.01 -13.40 -7.17
CA ARG A 314 0.66 -13.94 -7.37
C ARG A 314 -0.37 -12.93 -6.89
N VAL A 315 -1.56 -12.93 -7.51
CA VAL A 315 -2.66 -12.01 -7.15
C VAL A 315 -3.93 -12.80 -6.90
N ILE A 316 -4.58 -12.54 -5.78
CA ILE A 316 -5.98 -12.94 -5.58
C ILE A 316 -6.87 -11.70 -5.75
N VAL A 317 -8.02 -11.89 -6.37
CA VAL A 317 -9.00 -10.82 -6.58
C VAL A 317 -10.23 -11.08 -5.72
N LEU A 318 -10.64 -10.04 -4.99
CA LEU A 318 -11.85 -10.05 -4.16
C LEU A 318 -12.93 -9.19 -4.80
N SER A 319 -14.17 -9.65 -4.71
CA SER A 319 -15.37 -8.89 -5.05
C SER A 319 -16.47 -9.24 -4.08
N ASN A 320 -17.04 -8.23 -3.38
CA ASN A 320 -18.08 -8.42 -2.38
C ASN A 320 -17.75 -9.52 -1.32
N GLY A 321 -16.51 -9.51 -0.81
CA GLY A 321 -16.04 -10.46 0.20
C GLY A 321 -15.60 -11.83 -0.33
N ILE A 322 -15.87 -12.15 -1.61
CA ILE A 322 -15.61 -13.45 -2.23
C ILE A 322 -14.35 -13.41 -3.09
N LYS A 323 -13.54 -14.48 -3.07
CA LYS A 323 -12.42 -14.64 -4.03
C LYS A 323 -12.96 -15.00 -5.41
N THR A 324 -12.82 -14.10 -6.37
CA THR A 324 -13.31 -14.23 -7.76
C THR A 324 -12.25 -14.65 -8.77
N GLY A 325 -10.99 -14.66 -8.37
CA GLY A 325 -9.89 -15.09 -9.21
C GLY A 325 -8.58 -15.22 -8.45
N GLU A 326 -7.64 -15.98 -9.04
CA GLU A 326 -6.27 -16.13 -8.59
C GLU A 326 -5.39 -16.24 -9.84
N PHE A 327 -4.32 -15.42 -9.90
CA PHE A 327 -3.53 -15.19 -11.10
C PHE A 327 -2.04 -15.29 -10.80
N PHE A 328 -1.28 -15.88 -11.74
CA PHE A 328 0.15 -16.17 -11.60
C PHE A 328 0.94 -15.60 -12.78
N GLY A 329 2.13 -15.09 -12.51
CA GLY A 329 3.11 -14.75 -13.55
C GLY A 329 2.54 -13.88 -14.66
N ASN A 330 2.47 -14.41 -15.90
CA ASN A 330 1.99 -13.67 -17.07
C ASN A 330 0.46 -13.44 -17.11
N GLU A 331 -0.30 -14.11 -16.24
CA GLU A 331 -1.75 -13.89 -16.11
C GLU A 331 -2.06 -12.61 -15.31
N ILE A 332 -1.08 -12.09 -14.56
CA ILE A 332 -1.20 -10.85 -13.81
C ILE A 332 -1.17 -9.69 -14.80
N GLN A 333 -2.35 -9.35 -15.33
CA GLN A 333 -2.57 -8.25 -16.28
C GLN A 333 -3.73 -7.39 -15.79
N GLN A 334 -3.66 -6.08 -16.04
CA GLN A 334 -4.67 -5.13 -15.55
C GLN A 334 -6.08 -5.53 -15.97
N ASP A 335 -6.30 -5.83 -17.26
CA ASP A 335 -7.62 -6.19 -17.78
C ASP A 335 -8.18 -7.45 -17.10
N THR A 336 -7.33 -8.45 -16.87
CA THR A 336 -7.70 -9.71 -16.24
C THR A 336 -8.14 -9.48 -14.78
N LEU A 337 -7.39 -8.68 -14.04
CA LEU A 337 -7.70 -8.37 -12.63
C LEU A 337 -8.98 -7.53 -12.52
N VAL A 338 -9.16 -6.53 -13.42
CA VAL A 338 -10.39 -5.72 -13.47
C VAL A 338 -11.59 -6.60 -13.75
N LEU A 339 -11.55 -7.44 -14.78
CA LEU A 339 -12.66 -8.33 -15.11
C LEU A 339 -13.02 -9.25 -13.95
N ALA A 340 -12.04 -9.77 -13.21
CA ALA A 340 -12.28 -10.59 -12.04
C ALA A 340 -12.95 -9.80 -10.90
N SER A 341 -12.58 -8.52 -10.70
CA SER A 341 -13.15 -7.68 -9.63
C SER A 341 -14.63 -7.31 -9.84
N TYR A 342 -15.15 -7.44 -11.06
CA TYR A 342 -16.57 -7.22 -11.36
C TYR A 342 -17.43 -8.49 -11.30
N LYS A 343 -16.85 -9.70 -11.27
CA LYS A 343 -17.61 -10.96 -11.32
C LYS A 343 -18.59 -11.12 -10.15
N GLY A 344 -18.28 -10.60 -8.98
CA GLY A 344 -19.17 -10.69 -7.79
C GLY A 344 -20.36 -9.73 -7.84
N HIS A 345 -20.39 -8.73 -8.73
CA HIS A 345 -21.50 -7.78 -8.85
C HIS A 345 -22.66 -8.28 -9.71
N HIS A 346 -22.47 -9.35 -10.48
CA HIS A 346 -23.51 -9.88 -11.36
C HIS A 346 -24.43 -10.93 -10.71
N ILE A 347 -24.22 -11.30 -9.44
CA ILE A 347 -25.01 -12.34 -8.76
C ILE A 347 -26.33 -11.78 -8.20
N GLU A 348 -26.45 -10.47 -7.93
CA GLU A 348 -27.66 -9.87 -7.37
C GLU A 348 -28.80 -9.61 -8.39
N GLU A 349 -28.54 -9.67 -9.70
CA GLU A 349 -29.58 -9.40 -10.73
C GLU A 349 -30.39 -10.65 -11.17
N LYS A 350 -30.17 -11.83 -10.58
CA LYS A 350 -30.86 -13.06 -11.02
C LYS A 350 -31.84 -13.68 -10.01
N GLU A 351 -32.06 -13.05 -8.86
CA GLU A 351 -33.05 -13.53 -7.87
C GLU A 351 -34.01 -12.43 -7.40
N SER A 352 -34.58 -11.65 -8.33
CA SER A 352 -35.73 -10.78 -8.05
C SER A 352 -36.87 -11.00 -9.05
#